data_7f5f9658e3a99cec95cc6dc3ee5d38e3
#
_entry.id   7f5f9658e3a99cec95cc6dc3ee5d38e3
#
_cell.length_a   1.000
_cell.length_b   1.000
_cell.length_c   1.000
_cell.angle_alpha   90.00
_cell.angle_beta   90.00
_cell.angle_gamma   90.00
#
_symmetry.space_group_name_H-M   'P 1'
#
loop_
_entity.id
_entity.type
_entity.pdbx_description
1 polymer ?
#
loop_
_entity_poly.entity_id
_entity_poly.type
_entity_poly.pdbx_seq_one_letter_code
_entity_poly.pdbx_strand_id
1 'polypeptide(L)'
;VYYAHLSDMNAMPKTELEVIAYHEGLPGHHMQISIAQELTGVPKFRTQYNTTAYAEGWGLYAEWLAKEMPGTYQTVLAEYGRLMSEMWRAIRLVVDTGLHAKGWTEQQAVDYFRANSSVPDAAIKSEVQRYLVNAGPGHRLQDRHDQDPGAAQEGRSRAGRKFDIRGFHDAVLGGGAMPLKAFRSFWMLPLLCRTARIPIRCLPISSSGRAIPAAPLRRTGW
;
A
#
# COMPACT_ATOMS: atom_id res chain seq x y z
N VAL A 1 -8.68 15.00 -7.08
CA VAL A 1 -10.01 14.85 -7.72
C VAL A 1 -10.23 13.38 -8.04
N TYR A 2 -11.38 12.84 -7.65
CA TYR A 2 -11.80 11.49 -8.00
C TYR A 2 -12.61 11.52 -9.29
N TYR A 3 -12.21 10.74 -10.28
CA TYR A 3 -12.91 10.66 -11.57
C TYR A 3 -13.63 9.32 -11.67
N ALA A 4 -14.95 9.36 -11.84
CA ALA A 4 -15.74 8.18 -12.17
C ALA A 4 -15.69 7.92 -13.68
N HIS A 5 -15.43 6.67 -14.07
CA HIS A 5 -15.44 6.25 -15.46
C HIS A 5 -16.87 5.96 -15.89
N LEU A 6 -17.47 6.87 -16.68
CA LEU A 6 -18.90 6.79 -17.05
C LEU A 6 -19.15 6.31 -18.49
N SER A 7 -18.10 6.04 -19.26
CA SER A 7 -18.25 5.59 -20.65
C SER A 7 -18.72 4.13 -20.78
N ASP A 8 -18.41 3.30 -19.77
CA ASP A 8 -18.93 1.94 -19.66
C ASP A 8 -19.31 1.66 -18.22
N MET A 9 -20.60 1.61 -17.95
CA MET A 9 -21.14 1.36 -16.60
C MET A 9 -20.84 -0.05 -16.07
N ASN A 10 -20.53 -1.00 -16.96
CA ASN A 10 -20.12 -2.35 -16.55
C ASN A 10 -18.67 -2.40 -16.09
N ALA A 11 -17.84 -1.43 -16.49
CA ALA A 11 -16.44 -1.33 -16.08
C ALA A 11 -16.27 -0.74 -14.67
N MET A 12 -17.35 -0.24 -14.07
CA MET A 12 -17.37 0.26 -12.69
C MET A 12 -18.53 -0.38 -11.90
N PRO A 13 -18.41 -1.65 -11.53
CA PRO A 13 -19.46 -2.32 -10.79
C PRO A 13 -19.62 -1.69 -9.39
N LYS A 14 -20.87 -1.58 -8.93
CA LYS A 14 -21.18 -1.01 -7.60
C LYS A 14 -20.43 -1.70 -6.45
N THR A 15 -20.08 -2.96 -6.63
CA THR A 15 -19.33 -3.75 -5.66
C THR A 15 -17.92 -3.19 -5.39
N GLU A 16 -17.31 -2.51 -6.35
CA GLU A 16 -15.96 -1.95 -6.25
C GLU A 16 -15.94 -0.49 -5.81
N LEU A 17 -17.08 0.21 -5.82
CA LEU A 17 -17.12 1.64 -5.48
C LEU A 17 -16.57 1.92 -4.08
N GLU A 18 -16.91 1.08 -3.13
CA GLU A 18 -16.51 1.28 -1.72
C GLU A 18 -15.00 1.05 -1.53
N VAL A 19 -14.45 -0.02 -2.08
CA VAL A 19 -13.01 -0.31 -1.97
C VAL A 19 -12.17 0.76 -2.68
N ILE A 20 -12.59 1.24 -3.84
CA ILE A 20 -11.92 2.31 -4.56
C ILE A 20 -12.01 3.62 -3.76
N ALA A 21 -13.15 3.93 -3.15
CA ALA A 21 -13.29 5.12 -2.32
C ALA A 21 -12.32 5.14 -1.14
N TYR A 22 -12.07 4.00 -0.49
CA TYR A 22 -11.07 3.90 0.59
C TYR A 22 -9.63 3.94 0.07
N HIS A 23 -9.38 3.41 -1.11
CA HIS A 23 -8.06 3.47 -1.75
C HIS A 23 -7.68 4.90 -2.13
N GLU A 24 -8.58 5.59 -2.84
CA GLU A 24 -8.31 6.94 -3.38
C GLU A 24 -8.59 8.05 -2.34
N GLY A 25 -9.56 7.85 -1.47
CA GLY A 25 -10.02 8.84 -0.49
C GLY A 25 -9.38 8.70 0.89
N LEU A 26 -10.24 8.49 1.90
CA LEU A 26 -9.88 8.30 3.30
C LEU A 26 -10.14 6.84 3.70
N PRO A 27 -9.17 6.17 4.32
CA PRO A 27 -7.84 6.60 4.77
C PRO A 27 -6.72 6.48 3.72
N GLY A 28 -7.02 6.34 2.43
CA GLY A 28 -6.08 6.06 1.35
C GLY A 28 -5.25 7.24 0.87
N HIS A 29 -5.09 7.34 -0.47
CA HIS A 29 -4.17 8.29 -1.11
C HIS A 29 -4.42 9.75 -0.78
N HIS A 30 -5.69 10.18 -0.70
CA HIS A 30 -5.99 11.57 -0.37
C HIS A 30 -5.42 11.95 1.00
N MET A 31 -5.63 11.13 2.02
CA MET A 31 -5.07 11.37 3.36
C MET A 31 -3.54 11.30 3.36
N GLN A 32 -2.96 10.29 2.71
CA GLN A 32 -1.51 10.12 2.61
C GLN A 32 -0.83 11.35 1.99
N ILE A 33 -1.36 11.84 0.88
CA ILE A 33 -0.81 13.00 0.16
C ILE A 33 -1.01 14.29 0.96
N SER A 34 -2.18 14.47 1.58
CA SER A 34 -2.45 15.65 2.42
C SER A 34 -1.46 15.73 3.58
N ILE A 35 -1.24 14.61 4.29
CA ILE A 35 -0.24 14.55 5.36
C ILE A 35 1.17 14.85 4.81
N ALA A 36 1.55 14.26 3.68
CA ALA A 36 2.86 14.49 3.08
C ALA A 36 3.12 15.95 2.73
N GLN A 37 2.08 16.69 2.31
CA GLN A 37 2.18 18.12 2.00
C GLN A 37 2.34 19.00 3.25
N GLU A 38 1.85 18.54 4.39
CA GLU A 38 1.94 19.26 5.67
C GLU A 38 3.23 18.96 6.45
N LEU A 39 4.03 17.99 6.00
CA LEU A 39 5.24 17.60 6.71
C LEU A 39 6.26 18.74 6.76
N THR A 40 6.58 19.16 7.97
CA THR A 40 7.69 20.05 8.29
C THR A 40 8.80 19.26 8.98
N GLY A 41 10.05 19.60 8.76
CA GLY A 41 11.17 18.88 9.40
C GLY A 41 11.69 17.64 8.65
N VAL A 42 11.10 17.33 7.50
CA VAL A 42 11.67 16.36 6.55
C VAL A 42 12.43 17.10 5.43
N PRO A 43 13.49 16.51 4.86
CA PRO A 43 14.18 17.12 3.73
C PRO A 43 13.21 17.36 2.56
N LYS A 44 13.32 18.50 1.87
CA LYS A 44 12.41 18.89 0.78
C LYS A 44 12.26 17.81 -0.30
N PHE A 45 13.31 17.07 -0.63
CA PHE A 45 13.19 16.01 -1.61
C PHE A 45 12.21 14.92 -1.21
N ARG A 46 11.97 14.67 0.09
CA ARG A 46 11.01 13.67 0.56
C ARG A 46 9.56 14.08 0.37
N THR A 47 9.27 15.37 0.36
CA THR A 47 7.90 15.85 0.10
C THR A 47 7.51 15.71 -1.37
N GLN A 48 8.51 15.59 -2.26
CA GLN A 48 8.32 15.41 -3.70
C GLN A 48 8.66 13.99 -4.18
N TYR A 49 9.39 13.24 -3.36
CA TYR A 49 9.77 11.88 -3.68
C TYR A 49 8.58 10.95 -3.51
N ASN A 50 8.25 10.22 -4.57
CA ASN A 50 7.22 9.22 -4.52
C ASN A 50 7.79 7.87 -4.99
N THR A 51 7.73 6.85 -4.17
CA THR A 51 7.92 5.48 -4.60
C THR A 51 6.56 4.83 -4.76
N THR A 52 6.34 4.19 -5.89
CA THR A 52 5.11 3.46 -6.13
C THR A 52 4.81 2.46 -5.01
N ALA A 53 5.84 1.81 -4.46
CA ALA A 53 5.70 0.90 -3.32
C ALA A 53 5.12 1.59 -2.08
N TYR A 54 5.59 2.78 -1.72
CA TYR A 54 5.07 3.55 -0.59
C TYR A 54 3.65 4.06 -0.85
N ALA A 55 3.41 4.68 -2.02
CA ALA A 55 2.11 5.26 -2.32
C ALA A 55 1.02 4.20 -2.38
N GLU A 56 1.19 3.25 -3.25
CA GLU A 56 0.17 2.25 -3.51
C GLU A 56 0.09 1.17 -2.42
N GLY A 57 1.20 0.89 -1.74
CA GLY A 57 1.20 0.04 -0.56
C GLY A 57 0.27 0.62 0.51
N TRP A 58 0.34 1.94 0.74
CA TRP A 58 -0.61 2.62 1.63
C TRP A 58 -2.04 2.52 1.14
N GLY A 59 -2.32 2.73 -0.17
CA GLY A 59 -3.65 2.57 -0.73
C GLY A 59 -4.23 1.17 -0.51
N LEU A 60 -3.44 0.13 -0.75
CA LEU A 60 -3.85 -1.25 -0.49
C LEU A 60 -4.05 -1.53 0.99
N TYR A 61 -3.17 -1.02 1.84
CA TYR A 61 -3.33 -1.09 3.29
C TYR A 61 -4.60 -0.40 3.77
N ALA A 62 -4.94 0.76 3.19
CA ALA A 62 -6.15 1.51 3.50
C ALA A 62 -7.43 0.73 3.18
N GLU A 63 -7.46 -0.02 2.08
CA GLU A 63 -8.56 -0.92 1.74
C GLU A 63 -8.78 -1.98 2.83
N TRP A 64 -7.69 -2.54 3.35
CA TRP A 64 -7.74 -3.53 4.42
C TRP A 64 -8.08 -2.88 5.78
N LEU A 65 -7.47 -1.73 6.09
CA LEU A 65 -7.73 -0.98 7.33
C LEU A 65 -9.19 -0.55 7.44
N ALA A 66 -9.78 -0.15 6.32
CA ALA A 66 -11.19 0.23 6.28
C ALA A 66 -12.11 -0.89 6.80
N LYS A 67 -11.74 -2.15 6.66
CA LYS A 67 -12.49 -3.28 7.20
C LYS A 67 -12.59 -3.28 8.74
N GLU A 68 -11.63 -2.65 9.42
CA GLU A 68 -11.63 -2.50 10.88
C GLU A 68 -12.44 -1.27 11.33
N MET A 69 -12.89 -0.43 10.40
CA MET A 69 -13.67 0.77 10.70
C MET A 69 -15.18 0.43 10.80
N PRO A 70 -15.90 1.04 11.74
CA PRO A 70 -17.33 0.82 11.83
C PRO A 70 -18.06 1.42 10.62
N GLY A 71 -19.03 0.68 10.09
CA GLY A 71 -19.87 1.15 8.99
C GLY A 71 -19.33 0.91 7.58
N THR A 72 -18.18 0.23 7.44
CA THR A 72 -17.55 -0.09 6.15
C THR A 72 -17.78 -1.54 5.76
N TYR A 73 -17.80 -1.85 4.46
CA TYR A 73 -17.98 -3.22 3.92
C TYR A 73 -19.11 -4.01 4.58
N GLN A 74 -20.25 -3.35 4.80
CA GLN A 74 -21.38 -3.92 5.53
C GLN A 74 -22.11 -5.03 4.77
N THR A 75 -21.90 -5.14 3.47
CA THR A 75 -22.55 -6.13 2.63
C THR A 75 -21.53 -7.15 2.10
N VAL A 76 -22.03 -8.38 1.86
CA VAL A 76 -21.22 -9.43 1.21
C VAL A 76 -20.67 -8.96 -0.15
N LEU A 77 -21.44 -8.14 -0.87
CA LEU A 77 -21.04 -7.61 -2.17
C LEU A 77 -19.89 -6.59 -2.05
N ALA A 78 -19.91 -5.75 -1.01
CA ALA A 78 -18.82 -4.80 -0.77
C ALA A 78 -17.50 -5.53 -0.41
N GLU A 79 -17.60 -6.55 0.46
CA GLU A 79 -16.43 -7.39 0.79
C GLU A 79 -15.93 -8.19 -0.43
N TYR A 80 -16.84 -8.68 -1.27
CA TYR A 80 -16.48 -9.32 -2.54
C TYR A 80 -15.71 -8.34 -3.44
N GLY A 81 -16.15 -7.08 -3.57
CA GLY A 81 -15.44 -6.06 -4.35
C GLY A 81 -14.03 -5.79 -3.83
N ARG A 82 -13.86 -5.75 -2.49
CA ARG A 82 -12.54 -5.64 -1.87
C ARG A 82 -11.62 -6.81 -2.23
N LEU A 83 -12.13 -8.04 -2.15
CA LEU A 83 -11.37 -9.25 -2.50
C LEU A 83 -11.05 -9.28 -4.00
N MET A 84 -11.96 -8.83 -4.86
CA MET A 84 -11.71 -8.72 -6.30
C MET A 84 -10.62 -7.69 -6.61
N SER A 85 -10.60 -6.56 -5.92
CA SER A 85 -9.54 -5.55 -6.02
C SER A 85 -8.18 -6.12 -5.63
N GLU A 86 -8.11 -6.89 -4.55
CA GLU A 86 -6.91 -7.58 -4.11
C GLU A 86 -6.45 -8.64 -5.13
N MET A 87 -7.39 -9.48 -5.63
CA MET A 87 -7.13 -10.49 -6.65
C MET A 87 -6.60 -9.87 -7.95
N TRP A 88 -7.18 -8.76 -8.40
CA TRP A 88 -6.68 -8.05 -9.58
C TRP A 88 -5.19 -7.70 -9.44
N ARG A 89 -4.80 -7.18 -8.29
CA ARG A 89 -3.39 -6.84 -8.04
C ARG A 89 -2.49 -8.08 -8.01
N ALA A 90 -2.96 -9.17 -7.45
CA ALA A 90 -2.24 -10.45 -7.49
C ALA A 90 -2.05 -10.95 -8.94
N ILE A 91 -3.10 -10.88 -9.77
CA ILE A 91 -3.04 -11.23 -11.20
C ILE A 91 -2.01 -10.36 -11.93
N ARG A 92 -1.99 -9.03 -11.66
CA ARG A 92 -1.01 -8.12 -12.28
C ARG A 92 0.43 -8.54 -12.05
N LEU A 93 0.77 -9.09 -10.90
CA LEU A 93 2.10 -9.59 -10.60
C LEU A 93 2.52 -10.71 -11.56
N VAL A 94 1.63 -11.66 -11.76
CA VAL A 94 1.87 -12.82 -12.62
C VAL A 94 1.94 -12.39 -14.08
N VAL A 95 0.98 -11.58 -14.52
CA VAL A 95 0.87 -11.11 -15.91
C VAL A 95 2.07 -10.23 -16.30
N ASP A 96 2.45 -9.27 -15.46
CA ASP A 96 3.60 -8.39 -15.72
C ASP A 96 4.90 -9.19 -15.84
N THR A 97 5.12 -10.13 -14.92
CA THR A 97 6.26 -11.06 -14.98
C THR A 97 6.18 -11.97 -16.20
N GLY A 98 4.98 -12.44 -16.53
CA GLY A 98 4.73 -13.26 -17.72
C GLY A 98 5.15 -12.54 -19.00
N LEU A 99 4.66 -11.32 -19.19
CA LEU A 99 4.94 -10.49 -20.36
C LEU A 99 6.43 -10.12 -20.47
N HIS A 100 7.02 -9.58 -19.41
CA HIS A 100 8.33 -8.93 -19.49
C HIS A 100 9.52 -9.85 -19.17
N ALA A 101 9.33 -10.92 -18.42
CA ALA A 101 10.41 -11.82 -18.05
C ALA A 101 10.29 -13.23 -18.65
N LYS A 102 9.08 -13.66 -19.01
CA LYS A 102 8.83 -15.01 -19.52
C LYS A 102 8.38 -15.08 -20.97
N GLY A 103 8.29 -13.94 -21.65
CA GLY A 103 7.94 -13.85 -23.06
C GLY A 103 6.50 -14.26 -23.38
N TRP A 104 5.57 -14.05 -22.46
CA TRP A 104 4.16 -14.30 -22.72
C TRP A 104 3.64 -13.39 -23.82
N THR A 105 2.78 -13.95 -24.69
CA THR A 105 2.00 -13.16 -25.63
C THR A 105 0.90 -12.37 -24.92
N GLU A 106 0.39 -11.32 -25.58
CA GLU A 106 -0.79 -10.60 -25.10
C GLU A 106 -1.96 -11.56 -24.83
N GLN A 107 -2.18 -12.52 -25.72
CA GLN A 107 -3.29 -13.47 -25.56
C GLN A 107 -3.12 -14.35 -24.32
N GLN A 108 -1.91 -14.84 -24.03
CA GLN A 108 -1.65 -15.62 -22.82
C GLN A 108 -1.91 -14.82 -21.55
N ALA A 109 -1.56 -13.53 -21.56
CA ALA A 109 -1.83 -12.62 -20.44
C ALA A 109 -3.34 -12.39 -20.25
N VAL A 110 -4.07 -12.16 -21.34
CA VAL A 110 -5.53 -12.02 -21.35
C VAL A 110 -6.21 -13.28 -20.83
N ASP A 111 -5.80 -14.45 -21.30
CA ASP A 111 -6.40 -15.73 -20.92
C ASP A 111 -6.16 -16.03 -19.43
N TYR A 112 -4.94 -15.74 -18.94
CA TYR A 112 -4.65 -15.87 -17.51
C TYR A 112 -5.53 -14.95 -16.67
N PHE A 113 -5.68 -13.70 -17.08
CA PHE A 113 -6.50 -12.72 -16.39
C PHE A 113 -7.98 -13.15 -16.35
N ARG A 114 -8.50 -13.59 -17.50
CA ARG A 114 -9.87 -14.10 -17.63
C ARG A 114 -10.14 -15.34 -16.77
N ALA A 115 -9.19 -16.25 -16.71
CA ALA A 115 -9.32 -17.46 -15.91
C ALA A 115 -9.35 -17.22 -14.39
N ASN A 116 -8.83 -16.06 -13.93
CA ASN A 116 -8.65 -15.80 -12.51
C ASN A 116 -9.46 -14.59 -11.99
N SER A 117 -10.28 -13.98 -12.83
CA SER A 117 -11.12 -12.82 -12.42
C SER A 117 -12.47 -12.82 -13.14
N SER A 118 -13.40 -12.06 -12.59
CA SER A 118 -14.69 -11.76 -13.22
C SER A 118 -14.71 -10.41 -13.96
N VAL A 119 -13.53 -9.85 -14.23
CA VAL A 119 -13.39 -8.56 -14.93
C VAL A 119 -13.85 -8.71 -16.37
N PRO A 120 -14.60 -7.74 -16.93
CA PRO A 120 -15.04 -7.78 -18.33
C PRO A 120 -13.88 -7.81 -19.32
N ASP A 121 -14.01 -8.56 -20.40
CA ASP A 121 -12.96 -8.77 -21.41
C ASP A 121 -12.38 -7.47 -21.98
N ALA A 122 -13.21 -6.45 -22.20
CA ALA A 122 -12.75 -5.15 -22.69
C ALA A 122 -11.79 -4.47 -21.69
N ALA A 123 -12.09 -4.54 -20.39
CA ALA A 123 -11.22 -4.01 -19.35
C ALA A 123 -9.92 -4.84 -19.22
N ILE A 124 -10.01 -6.17 -19.32
CA ILE A 124 -8.83 -7.06 -19.31
C ILE A 124 -7.88 -6.69 -20.47
N LYS A 125 -8.40 -6.55 -21.68
CA LYS A 125 -7.58 -6.18 -22.85
C LYS A 125 -6.90 -4.83 -22.66
N SER A 126 -7.64 -3.82 -22.23
CA SER A 126 -7.11 -2.47 -21.98
C SER A 126 -5.99 -2.51 -20.93
N GLU A 127 -6.18 -3.27 -19.86
CA GLU A 127 -5.17 -3.42 -18.82
C GLU A 127 -3.92 -4.16 -19.29
N VAL A 128 -4.06 -5.27 -20.02
CA VAL A 128 -2.92 -6.01 -20.56
C VAL A 128 -2.13 -5.15 -21.54
N GLN A 129 -2.80 -4.38 -22.40
CA GLN A 129 -2.14 -3.45 -23.31
C GLN A 129 -1.40 -2.34 -22.57
N ARG A 130 -1.96 -1.85 -21.46
CA ARG A 130 -1.29 -0.90 -20.60
C ARG A 130 -0.02 -1.50 -19.96
N TYR A 131 -0.04 -2.78 -19.60
CA TYR A 131 1.13 -3.47 -19.02
C TYR A 131 2.23 -3.68 -20.06
N LEU A 132 1.89 -3.94 -21.33
CA LEU A 132 2.88 -4.09 -22.40
C LEU A 132 3.74 -2.82 -22.60
N VAL A 133 3.13 -1.64 -22.50
CA VAL A 133 3.87 -0.37 -22.65
C VAL A 133 4.48 0.15 -21.35
N ASN A 134 3.98 -0.28 -20.21
CA ASN A 134 4.41 0.22 -18.91
C ASN A 134 4.86 -0.93 -18.02
N ALA A 135 6.06 -1.43 -18.28
CA ALA A 135 6.65 -2.53 -17.51
C ALA A 135 6.87 -2.16 -16.04
N GLY A 136 6.63 -3.12 -15.16
CA GLY A 136 6.94 -3.01 -13.74
C GLY A 136 5.83 -2.48 -12.82
N PRO A 137 4.56 -2.20 -13.27
CA PRO A 137 3.48 -1.93 -12.33
C PRO A 137 3.21 -3.13 -11.42
N GLY A 138 3.39 -4.34 -11.95
CA GLY A 138 3.26 -5.60 -11.20
C GLY A 138 4.33 -5.75 -10.15
N HIS A 139 5.61 -5.66 -10.50
CA HIS A 139 6.73 -5.79 -9.55
C HIS A 139 6.74 -4.70 -8.49
N ARG A 140 6.41 -3.47 -8.87
CA ARG A 140 6.23 -2.37 -7.90
C ARG A 140 5.06 -2.59 -6.97
N LEU A 141 4.10 -3.45 -7.33
CA LEU A 141 3.00 -3.90 -6.48
C LEU A 141 3.39 -5.04 -5.53
N GLN A 142 4.28 -5.94 -5.92
CA GLN A 142 4.68 -7.09 -5.09
C GLN A 142 5.62 -6.70 -3.96
N ASP A 143 6.52 -5.76 -4.19
CA ASP A 143 7.26 -5.14 -3.10
C ASP A 143 6.34 -4.53 -2.03
N ARG A 144 5.03 -4.45 -2.28
CA ARG A 144 3.98 -3.90 -1.43
C ARG A 144 3.24 -4.91 -0.60
N HIS A 145 2.96 -6.11 -1.13
CA HIS A 145 2.20 -7.14 -0.38
C HIS A 145 2.94 -7.55 0.89
N ASP A 146 4.26 -7.46 0.84
CA ASP A 146 5.12 -7.71 1.99
C ASP A 146 5.18 -6.53 2.98
N GLN A 147 4.49 -5.39 2.69
CA GLN A 147 4.86 -4.17 3.37
C GLN A 147 3.82 -3.56 4.28
N ASP A 148 2.55 -3.52 3.91
CA ASP A 148 1.64 -2.74 4.74
C ASP A 148 0.61 -3.57 5.51
N PRO A 149 -0.18 -4.45 4.95
CA PRO A 149 -0.90 -5.42 5.78
C PRO A 149 0.08 -6.36 6.49
N GLY A 150 1.17 -6.78 5.80
CA GLY A 150 2.23 -7.61 6.38
C GLY A 150 3.01 -6.89 7.49
N ALA A 151 3.35 -5.63 7.32
CA ALA A 151 4.09 -4.84 8.32
C ALA A 151 3.25 -4.54 9.57
N ALA A 152 1.97 -4.18 9.39
CA ALA A 152 1.06 -4.02 10.52
C ALA A 152 0.81 -5.35 11.22
N GLN A 153 0.66 -6.43 10.48
CA GLN A 153 0.46 -7.77 11.02
C GLN A 153 1.71 -8.31 11.70
N GLU A 154 2.90 -8.06 11.16
CA GLU A 154 4.18 -8.35 11.80
C GLU A 154 4.33 -7.55 13.09
N GLY A 155 3.96 -6.27 13.09
CA GLY A 155 3.91 -5.43 14.27
C GLY A 155 2.99 -6.00 15.35
N ARG A 156 1.78 -6.40 14.98
CA ARG A 156 0.82 -7.05 15.89
C ARG A 156 1.35 -8.39 16.42
N SER A 157 1.96 -9.21 15.57
CA SER A 157 2.52 -10.51 15.95
C SER A 157 3.69 -10.36 16.94
N ARG A 158 4.58 -9.40 16.71
CA ARG A 158 5.76 -9.18 17.56
C ARG A 158 5.46 -8.44 18.86
N ALA A 159 4.60 -7.44 18.81
CA ALA A 159 4.29 -6.61 19.98
C ALA A 159 3.06 -7.10 20.77
N GLY A 160 2.23 -7.96 20.19
CA GLY A 160 1.01 -8.48 20.78
C GLY A 160 0.08 -7.36 21.24
N ARG A 161 -0.40 -7.43 22.49
CA ARG A 161 -1.28 -6.41 23.09
C ARG A 161 -0.65 -5.03 23.26
N LYS A 162 0.66 -4.88 23.05
CA LYS A 162 1.36 -3.60 23.13
C LYS A 162 1.48 -2.89 21.79
N PHE A 163 0.98 -3.50 20.70
CA PHE A 163 0.98 -2.87 19.38
C PHE A 163 0.03 -1.68 19.36
N ASP A 164 0.58 -0.50 19.11
CA ASP A 164 -0.21 0.72 18.92
C ASP A 164 -0.29 1.04 17.42
N ILE A 165 -1.48 0.85 16.86
CA ILE A 165 -1.73 1.10 15.44
C ILE A 165 -1.61 2.58 15.07
N ARG A 166 -1.92 3.50 15.98
CA ARG A 166 -1.78 4.94 15.74
C ARG A 166 -0.31 5.31 15.61
N GLY A 167 0.52 4.83 16.55
CA GLY A 167 1.97 5.01 16.47
C GLY A 167 2.57 4.38 15.21
N PHE A 168 2.01 3.28 14.71
CA PHE A 168 2.40 2.70 13.42
C PHE A 168 2.05 3.65 12.27
N HIS A 169 0.83 4.19 12.22
CA HIS A 169 0.43 5.14 11.18
C HIS A 169 1.28 6.42 11.21
N ASP A 170 1.53 6.97 12.41
CA ASP A 170 2.37 8.14 12.59
C ASP A 170 3.79 7.92 12.05
N ALA A 171 4.34 6.73 12.26
CA ALA A 171 5.67 6.39 11.74
C ALA A 171 5.68 6.22 10.22
N VAL A 172 4.65 5.60 9.64
CA VAL A 172 4.54 5.38 8.19
C VAL A 172 4.36 6.71 7.47
N LEU A 173 3.42 7.53 7.90
CA LEU A 173 3.04 8.77 7.21
C LEU A 173 3.93 9.94 7.60
N GLY A 174 4.29 10.07 8.88
CA GLY A 174 5.07 11.20 9.40
C GLY A 174 6.52 11.26 8.93
N GLY A 175 7.06 10.14 8.40
CA GLY A 175 8.40 10.10 7.80
C GLY A 175 8.45 10.58 6.35
N GLY A 176 7.31 10.73 5.70
CA GLY A 176 7.21 10.96 4.25
C GLY A 176 7.66 9.74 3.43
N ALA A 177 7.55 9.86 2.11
CA ALA A 177 7.92 8.79 1.19
C ALA A 177 9.40 8.42 1.31
N MET A 178 9.67 7.12 1.38
CA MET A 178 11.03 6.58 1.41
C MET A 178 11.08 5.18 0.80
N PRO A 179 12.27 4.73 0.34
CA PRO A 179 12.46 3.34 -0.08
C PRO A 179 12.18 2.40 1.09
N LEU A 180 11.56 1.27 0.81
CA LEU A 180 11.18 0.27 1.80
C LEU A 180 12.30 -0.22 2.69
N LYS A 181 13.46 -0.47 2.11
CA LYS A 181 14.63 -0.93 2.86
C LYS A 181 15.01 0.10 3.93
N ALA A 182 14.91 1.39 3.59
CA ALA A 182 15.10 2.47 4.53
C ALA A 182 13.98 2.51 5.58
N PHE A 183 12.72 2.36 5.16
CA PHE A 183 11.58 2.32 6.07
C PHE A 183 11.70 1.18 7.10
N ARG A 184 11.97 -0.05 6.66
CA ARG A 184 12.18 -1.19 7.58
C ARG A 184 13.32 -0.97 8.55
N SER A 185 14.44 -0.41 8.09
CA SER A 185 15.64 -0.23 8.92
C SER A 185 15.53 0.93 9.91
N PHE A 186 14.93 2.04 9.50
CA PHE A 186 14.96 3.29 10.27
C PHE A 186 13.69 3.54 11.10
N TRP A 187 12.54 3.05 10.65
CA TRP A 187 11.26 3.37 11.28
C TRP A 187 10.57 2.16 11.90
N MET A 188 10.47 1.04 11.19
CA MET A 188 9.75 -0.11 11.71
C MET A 188 10.45 -0.78 12.89
N LEU A 189 11.76 -1.05 12.79
CA LEU A 189 12.48 -1.70 13.86
C LEU A 189 12.50 -0.88 15.16
N PRO A 190 12.85 0.42 15.16
CA PRO A 190 12.80 1.25 16.35
C PRO A 190 11.39 1.42 16.93
N LEU A 191 10.35 1.51 16.07
CA LEU A 191 8.98 1.62 16.54
C LEU A 191 8.51 0.34 17.22
N LEU A 192 8.75 -0.81 16.60
CA LEU A 192 8.44 -2.12 17.17
C LEU A 192 9.21 -2.34 18.50
N CYS A 193 10.46 -1.90 18.58
CA CYS A 193 11.23 -1.96 19.80
C CYS A 193 10.68 -1.04 20.90
N ARG A 194 10.23 0.17 20.57
CA ARG A 194 9.64 1.11 21.55
C ARG A 194 8.27 0.67 22.04
N THR A 195 7.38 0.27 21.15
CA THR A 195 6.03 -0.20 21.51
C THR A 195 6.06 -1.52 22.27
N ALA A 196 6.98 -2.42 21.93
CA ALA A 196 7.13 -3.71 22.60
C ALA A 196 8.02 -3.68 23.86
N ARG A 197 8.61 -2.52 24.23
CA ARG A 197 9.66 -2.42 25.26
C ARG A 197 10.78 -3.46 25.08
N ILE A 198 11.12 -3.79 23.84
CA ILE A 198 12.21 -4.70 23.51
C ILE A 198 13.53 -3.93 23.72
N PRO A 199 14.51 -4.50 24.45
CA PRO A 199 15.79 -3.80 24.69
C PRO A 199 16.51 -3.47 23.38
N ILE A 200 17.14 -2.31 23.34
CA ILE A 200 17.78 -1.65 22.18
C ILE A 200 18.90 -2.47 21.48
N ARG A 201 19.14 -3.71 21.88
CA ARG A 201 20.16 -4.57 21.26
C ARG A 201 19.96 -4.90 19.77
N CYS A 202 18.81 -4.49 19.18
CA CYS A 202 18.48 -4.75 17.79
C CYS A 202 18.62 -3.53 16.85
N LEU A 203 19.17 -2.41 17.30
CA LEU A 203 19.43 -1.28 16.42
C LEU A 203 20.70 -1.56 15.60
N PRO A 204 20.64 -1.42 14.25
CA PRO A 204 21.84 -1.44 13.46
C PRO A 204 22.75 -0.28 13.90
N ILE A 205 23.91 -0.57 14.39
CA ILE A 205 24.94 0.42 14.71
C ILE A 205 25.41 1.00 13.38
N SER A 206 25.37 2.34 13.25
CA SER A 206 26.01 3.00 12.10
C SER A 206 27.49 2.61 12.10
N SER A 207 28.12 2.60 10.94
CA SER A 207 29.54 2.34 10.79
C SER A 207 30.46 3.28 11.61
N SER A 208 29.91 4.31 12.25
CA SER A 208 30.57 5.26 13.14
C SER A 208 30.30 5.02 14.64
N GLY A 209 29.53 3.99 15.02
CA GLY A 209 29.33 3.61 16.42
C GLY A 209 28.45 4.57 17.27
N ARG A 210 27.83 5.57 16.69
CA ARG A 210 26.97 6.53 17.42
C ARG A 210 25.50 6.29 17.14
N ALA A 211 24.69 6.20 18.18
CA ALA A 211 23.24 6.23 18.10
C ALA A 211 22.77 7.62 17.63
N ILE A 212 21.96 7.67 16.59
CA ILE A 212 21.36 8.92 16.12
C ILE A 212 20.17 9.24 17.04
N PRO A 213 20.16 10.40 17.74
CA PRO A 213 19.04 10.76 18.60
C PRO A 213 17.80 11.01 17.75
N ALA A 214 16.69 10.37 18.14
CA ALA A 214 15.39 10.63 17.53
C ALA A 214 14.93 12.05 17.91
N ALA A 215 14.56 12.84 16.92
CA ALA A 215 13.93 14.14 17.13
C ALA A 215 12.61 13.94 17.92
N PRO A 216 12.32 14.82 18.91
CA PRO A 216 11.09 14.70 19.67
C PRO A 216 9.88 15.03 18.79
N LEU A 217 8.98 14.06 18.67
CA LEU A 217 7.66 14.30 18.10
C LEU A 217 6.91 15.29 19.00
N ARG A 218 6.65 16.48 18.51
CA ARG A 218 5.72 17.39 19.18
C ARG A 218 4.33 16.76 19.15
N ARG A 219 3.75 16.54 20.33
CA ARG A 219 2.36 16.13 20.47
C ARG A 219 1.49 17.30 19.99
N THR A 220 0.98 17.19 18.76
CA THR A 220 -0.19 17.97 18.36
C THR A 220 -1.40 17.21 18.87
N GLY A 221 -2.10 17.79 19.84
CA GLY A 221 -3.34 17.21 20.35
C GLY A 221 -4.43 17.26 19.26
N TRP A 222 -5.05 16.13 19.07
CA TRP A 222 -6.38 15.94 18.48
C TRP A 222 -7.19 15.08 19.43
#